data_6dee9b36eb061adb038d5d66b0fe4e50
#
_entry.id   6dee9b36eb061adb038d5d66b0fe4e50
#
_cell.length_a   1.000
_cell.length_b   1.000
_cell.length_c   1.000
_cell.angle_alpha   90.00
_cell.angle_beta   90.00
_cell.angle_gamma   90.00
#
_symmetry.space_group_name_H-M   'P 1'
#
loop_
_entity.id
_entity.type
_entity.pdbx_description
1 polymer ?
#
loop_
_entity_poly.entity_id
_entity_poly.type
_entity_poly.pdbx_seq_one_letter_code
_entity_poly.pdbx_strand_id
1 'polypeptide(L)'
;FLRSLDEQDILIAAISSAPLLLAKAGLLNDTKFTGGIWQNFFDYFEFLPRENFQPKLVVQDKQIITAIGFAHQEFARKVILSLGLAENTDNYFKEQNEYAEEDLIFTLSDQEFDQVKRSIENSL
;
A
#
# COMPACT_ATOMS: atom_id res chain seq x y z
N PHE A 1 13.29 -1.88 13.03
CA PHE A 1 12.22 -2.83 13.35
C PHE A 1 11.65 -3.49 12.10
N LEU A 2 11.12 -2.71 11.15
CA LEU A 2 10.50 -3.28 9.93
C LEU A 2 11.50 -4.13 9.12
N ARG A 3 12.74 -3.70 8.98
CA ARG A 3 13.76 -4.47 8.26
C ARG A 3 14.03 -5.82 8.90
N SER A 4 13.98 -5.91 10.23
CA SER A 4 14.20 -7.16 10.94
C SER A 4 13.04 -8.15 10.76
N LEU A 5 11.83 -7.66 10.48
CA LEU A 5 10.67 -8.50 10.19
C LEU A 5 10.81 -9.22 8.85
N ASP A 6 11.39 -8.55 7.85
CA ASP A 6 11.60 -9.12 6.52
C ASP A 6 12.45 -10.39 6.56
N GLU A 7 13.39 -10.45 7.49
CA GLU A 7 14.29 -11.60 7.67
C GLU A 7 13.66 -12.79 8.43
N GLN A 8 12.46 -12.62 9.00
CA GLN A 8 11.85 -13.59 9.91
C GLN A 8 10.70 -14.41 9.31
N ASP A 9 10.50 -14.39 8.01
CA ASP A 9 9.39 -15.08 7.33
C ASP A 9 8.02 -14.71 7.94
N ILE A 10 7.84 -13.43 8.24
CA ILE A 10 6.62 -12.88 8.80
C ILE A 10 5.84 -12.20 7.69
N LEU A 11 4.52 -12.44 7.64
CA LEU A 11 3.63 -11.71 6.76
C LEU A 11 3.53 -10.25 7.22
N ILE A 12 3.83 -9.32 6.32
CA ILE A 12 3.68 -7.89 6.55
C ILE A 12 2.52 -7.40 5.71
N ALA A 13 1.57 -6.73 6.33
CA ALA A 13 0.40 -6.21 5.63
C ALA A 13 0.23 -4.72 5.94
N ALA A 14 0.08 -3.90 4.90
CA ALA A 14 -0.01 -2.45 5.04
C ALA A 14 -1.08 -1.88 4.09
N ILE A 15 -1.93 -1.03 4.61
CA ILE A 15 -3.07 -0.46 3.88
C ILE A 15 -3.00 1.07 3.89
N SER A 16 -3.60 1.69 2.87
CA SER A 16 -3.72 3.14 2.70
C SER A 16 -2.34 3.79 2.50
N SER A 17 -1.92 4.68 3.36
CA SER A 17 -0.59 5.32 3.29
C SER A 17 0.50 4.56 4.05
N ALA A 18 0.16 3.51 4.79
CA ALA A 18 1.14 2.71 5.53
C ALA A 18 2.25 2.09 4.66
N PRO A 19 2.02 1.73 3.38
CA PRO A 19 3.10 1.30 2.50
C PRO A 19 4.27 2.29 2.38
N LEU A 20 4.05 3.58 2.64
CA LEU A 20 5.15 4.56 2.69
C LEU A 20 6.19 4.21 3.76
N LEU A 21 5.76 3.65 4.89
CA LEU A 21 6.68 3.22 5.96
C LEU A 21 7.52 2.02 5.50
N LEU A 22 6.91 1.11 4.75
CA LEU A 22 7.62 -0.04 4.19
C LEU A 22 8.65 0.41 3.16
N ALA A 23 8.28 1.38 2.30
CA ALA A 23 9.20 1.96 1.32
C ALA A 23 10.37 2.65 2.01
N LYS A 24 10.09 3.44 3.05
CA LYS A 24 11.14 4.13 3.82
C LYS A 24 12.12 3.16 4.48
N ALA A 25 11.63 2.00 4.89
CA ALA A 25 12.46 0.94 5.46
C ALA A 25 13.23 0.12 4.40
N GLY A 26 12.99 0.36 3.11
CA GLY A 26 13.64 -0.35 2.01
C GLY A 26 12.98 -1.67 1.63
N LEU A 27 11.84 -2.01 2.21
CA LEU A 27 11.18 -3.30 1.99
C LEU A 27 10.48 -3.41 0.63
N LEU A 28 10.26 -2.28 -0.05
CA LEU A 28 9.60 -2.26 -1.35
C LEU A 28 10.57 -2.10 -2.53
N ASN A 29 11.88 -2.09 -2.30
CA ASN A 29 12.87 -1.88 -3.35
C ASN A 29 12.81 -2.96 -4.45
N ASP A 30 12.51 -4.20 -4.09
CA ASP A 30 12.39 -5.33 -5.00
C ASP A 30 11.01 -6.00 -4.89
N THR A 31 10.00 -5.26 -4.48
CA THR A 31 8.67 -5.80 -4.19
C THR A 31 7.61 -4.94 -4.86
N LYS A 32 6.73 -5.57 -5.60
CA LYS A 32 5.55 -4.90 -6.16
C LYS A 32 4.59 -4.51 -5.04
N PHE A 33 3.98 -3.35 -5.18
CA PHE A 33 3.09 -2.82 -4.14
C PHE A 33 2.03 -1.89 -4.71
N THR A 34 1.04 -1.62 -3.89
CA THR A 34 0.06 -0.55 -4.09
C THR A 34 -0.12 0.21 -2.77
N GLY A 35 -1.00 1.19 -2.77
CA GLY A 35 -1.32 1.97 -1.57
C GLY A 35 -2.05 3.24 -1.93
N GLY A 36 -2.61 3.90 -0.92
CA GLY A 36 -3.19 5.23 -1.07
C GLY A 36 -2.10 6.29 -1.11
N ILE A 37 -1.35 6.33 -2.20
CA ILE A 37 -0.18 7.18 -2.37
C ILE A 37 -0.43 8.14 -3.52
N TRP A 38 -0.34 9.43 -3.24
CA TRP A 38 -0.45 10.44 -4.30
C TRP A 38 0.72 10.35 -5.26
N GLN A 39 0.45 10.51 -6.56
CA GLN A 39 1.47 10.42 -7.60
C GLN A 39 2.61 11.43 -7.39
N ASN A 40 2.29 12.58 -6.82
CA ASN A 40 3.28 13.61 -6.50
C ASN A 40 4.40 13.11 -5.56
N PHE A 41 4.09 12.11 -4.72
CA PHE A 41 5.06 11.58 -3.75
C PHE A 41 6.17 10.76 -4.40
N PHE A 42 5.93 10.18 -5.57
CA PHE A 42 6.96 9.41 -6.26
C PHE A 42 8.14 10.27 -6.72
N ASP A 43 7.87 11.53 -7.02
CA ASP A 43 8.94 12.49 -7.36
C ASP A 43 9.55 13.16 -6.12
N TYR A 44 8.76 13.26 -5.05
CA TYR A 44 9.19 13.92 -3.81
C TYR A 44 10.01 13.01 -2.91
N PHE A 45 9.63 11.75 -2.76
CA PHE A 45 10.33 10.79 -1.92
C PHE A 45 11.22 9.86 -2.78
N GLU A 46 12.52 10.03 -2.68
CA GLU A 46 13.50 9.21 -3.41
C GLU A 46 13.44 7.73 -3.03
N PHE A 47 13.01 7.43 -1.79
CA PHE A 47 12.90 6.06 -1.31
C PHE A 47 11.69 5.30 -1.87
N LEU A 48 10.78 5.97 -2.58
CA LEU A 48 9.54 5.37 -3.08
C LEU A 48 9.75 4.82 -4.50
N PRO A 49 9.79 3.48 -4.68
CA PRO A 49 10.13 2.89 -5.97
C PRO A 49 8.93 2.89 -6.93
N ARG A 50 8.81 3.94 -7.74
CA ARG A 50 7.74 4.10 -8.74
C ARG A 50 7.59 2.89 -9.65
N GLU A 51 8.72 2.28 -10.05
CA GLU A 51 8.75 1.14 -10.96
C GLU A 51 8.07 -0.10 -10.41
N ASN A 52 7.93 -0.21 -9.10
CA ASN A 52 7.29 -1.33 -8.43
C ASN A 52 5.83 -1.06 -8.06
N PHE A 53 5.37 0.18 -8.21
CA PHE A 53 4.00 0.55 -7.91
C PHE A 53 3.03 -0.01 -8.95
N GLN A 54 1.92 -0.57 -8.48
CA GLN A 54 0.84 -1.09 -9.33
C GLN A 54 -0.49 -0.46 -8.93
N PRO A 55 -1.23 0.13 -9.88
CA PRO A 55 -2.56 0.69 -9.59
C PRO A 55 -3.60 -0.42 -9.50
N LYS A 56 -3.60 -1.11 -8.36
CA LYS A 56 -4.50 -2.23 -8.06
C LYS A 56 -5.08 -2.04 -6.66
N LEU A 57 -6.18 -2.72 -6.39
CA LEU A 57 -6.80 -2.68 -5.07
C LEU A 57 -5.89 -3.28 -4.00
N VAL A 58 -5.34 -4.45 -4.27
CA VAL A 58 -4.45 -5.18 -3.37
C VAL A 58 -3.33 -5.80 -4.20
N VAL A 59 -2.13 -5.74 -3.69
CA VAL A 59 -0.96 -6.41 -4.27
C VAL A 59 -0.32 -7.26 -3.18
N GLN A 60 -0.09 -8.52 -3.50
CA GLN A 60 0.74 -9.39 -2.68
C GLN A 60 1.98 -9.78 -3.47
N ASP A 61 3.13 -9.53 -2.92
CA ASP A 61 4.40 -9.97 -3.47
C ASP A 61 5.27 -10.44 -2.31
N LYS A 62 5.78 -11.67 -2.42
CA LYS A 62 6.51 -12.32 -1.33
C LYS A 62 5.66 -12.34 -0.04
N GLN A 63 6.21 -11.91 1.07
CA GLN A 63 5.53 -11.85 2.36
C GLN A 63 4.90 -10.48 2.64
N ILE A 64 4.70 -9.66 1.61
CA ILE A 64 4.19 -8.30 1.78
C ILE A 64 2.86 -8.17 1.03
N ILE A 65 1.82 -7.74 1.75
CA ILE A 65 0.51 -7.39 1.20
C ILE A 65 0.31 -5.89 1.38
N THR A 66 0.01 -5.20 0.28
CA THR A 66 -0.32 -3.77 0.33
C THR A 66 -1.68 -3.53 -0.31
N ALA A 67 -2.37 -2.48 0.11
CA ALA A 67 -3.71 -2.18 -0.40
C ALA A 67 -4.00 -0.67 -0.36
N ILE A 68 -4.90 -0.24 -1.25
CA ILE A 68 -5.52 1.08 -1.22
C ILE A 68 -6.54 1.12 -0.07
N GLY A 69 -6.71 2.28 0.57
CA GLY A 69 -7.51 2.41 1.77
C GLY A 69 -8.95 1.95 1.66
N PHE A 70 -9.64 2.27 0.55
CA PHE A 70 -11.02 1.85 0.38
C PHE A 70 -11.18 0.35 0.03
N ALA A 71 -10.08 -0.34 -0.26
CA ALA A 71 -10.07 -1.79 -0.53
C ALA A 71 -9.89 -2.61 0.75
N HIS A 72 -10.39 -2.11 1.88
CA HIS A 72 -10.17 -2.75 3.19
C HIS A 72 -10.75 -4.16 3.28
N GLN A 73 -11.86 -4.46 2.60
CA GLN A 73 -12.42 -5.80 2.58
C GLN A 73 -11.53 -6.78 1.82
N GLU A 74 -11.09 -6.41 0.62
CA GLU A 74 -10.17 -7.21 -0.20
C GLU A 74 -8.84 -7.41 0.51
N PHE A 75 -8.36 -6.38 1.19
CA PHE A 75 -7.17 -6.45 2.02
C PHE A 75 -7.33 -7.49 3.14
N ALA A 76 -8.42 -7.41 3.89
CA ALA A 76 -8.72 -8.34 4.98
C ALA A 76 -8.86 -9.78 4.46
N ARG A 77 -9.54 -9.98 3.32
CA ARG A 77 -9.63 -11.30 2.68
C ARG A 77 -8.26 -11.88 2.38
N LYS A 78 -7.39 -11.07 1.79
CA LYS A 78 -6.05 -11.49 1.41
C LYS A 78 -5.22 -11.89 2.63
N VAL A 79 -5.30 -11.13 3.70
CA VAL A 79 -4.61 -11.41 4.96
C VAL A 79 -5.12 -12.73 5.58
N ILE A 80 -6.43 -12.89 5.66
CA ILE A 80 -7.05 -14.10 6.23
C ILE A 80 -6.60 -15.36 5.46
N LEU A 81 -6.68 -15.30 4.14
CA LEU A 81 -6.28 -16.43 3.28
C LEU A 81 -4.79 -16.71 3.37
N SER A 82 -3.97 -15.68 3.41
CA SER A 82 -2.50 -15.81 3.48
C SER A 82 -2.02 -16.37 4.82
N LEU A 83 -2.77 -16.11 5.89
CA LEU A 83 -2.48 -16.69 7.21
C LEU A 83 -3.06 -18.09 7.40
N GLY A 84 -3.83 -18.60 6.42
CA GLY A 84 -4.46 -19.91 6.52
C GLY A 84 -5.56 -20.01 7.56
N LEU A 85 -6.18 -18.87 7.94
CA LEU A 85 -7.22 -18.82 8.95
C LEU A 85 -8.58 -19.29 8.44
N ALA A 86 -8.79 -19.28 7.12
CA ALA A 86 -9.99 -19.78 6.46
C ALA A 86 -9.64 -20.27 5.05
N GLU A 87 -10.41 -21.24 4.53
CA GLU A 87 -10.25 -21.73 3.16
C GLU A 87 -10.85 -20.75 2.15
N ASN A 88 -11.91 -20.02 2.55
CA ASN A 88 -12.52 -18.96 1.76
C ASN A 88 -13.04 -17.86 2.71
N THR A 89 -13.37 -16.71 2.13
CA THR A 89 -13.80 -15.54 2.90
C THR A 89 -15.24 -15.12 2.61
N ASP A 90 -16.02 -15.93 1.92
CA ASP A 90 -17.37 -15.58 1.44
C ASP A 90 -18.34 -15.29 2.59
N ASN A 91 -18.10 -15.89 3.76
CA ASN A 91 -18.92 -15.66 4.96
C ASN A 91 -18.60 -14.35 5.68
N TYR A 92 -17.46 -13.74 5.36
CA TYR A 92 -16.98 -12.52 6.04
C TYR A 92 -17.28 -11.26 5.25
N PHE A 93 -17.31 -11.37 3.90
CA PHE A 93 -17.44 -10.21 3.02
C PHE A 93 -18.36 -10.57 1.85
N LYS A 94 -19.26 -9.66 1.46
CA LYS A 94 -20.30 -10.00 0.48
C LYS A 94 -20.04 -9.52 -0.94
N GLU A 95 -19.63 -8.30 -1.13
CA GLU A 95 -19.50 -7.73 -2.47
C GLU A 95 -18.21 -6.97 -2.66
N GLN A 96 -17.71 -7.00 -3.88
CA GLN A 96 -16.60 -6.17 -4.33
C GLN A 96 -17.11 -5.22 -5.40
N ASN A 97 -16.76 -3.95 -5.28
CA ASN A 97 -16.97 -2.99 -6.35
C ASN A 97 -15.87 -3.18 -7.41
N GLU A 98 -16.24 -2.96 -8.67
CA GLU A 98 -15.27 -2.88 -9.75
C GLU A 98 -14.81 -1.42 -9.87
N TYR A 99 -13.50 -1.24 -10.06
CA TYR A 99 -12.89 0.08 -10.21
C TYR A 99 -12.07 0.11 -11.49
N ALA A 100 -12.11 1.23 -12.20
CA ALA A 100 -11.21 1.50 -13.32
C ALA A 100 -9.82 1.85 -12.79
N GLU A 101 -8.81 1.72 -13.63
CA GLU A 101 -7.43 2.05 -13.22
C GLU A 101 -7.31 3.49 -12.74
N GLU A 102 -8.03 4.41 -13.38
CA GLU A 102 -8.05 5.84 -13.01
C GLU A 102 -8.57 6.08 -11.60
N ASP A 103 -9.49 5.24 -11.12
CA ASP A 103 -10.03 5.33 -9.75
C ASP A 103 -8.99 4.93 -8.70
N LEU A 104 -7.93 4.25 -9.11
CA LEU A 104 -6.89 3.72 -8.23
C LEU A 104 -5.63 4.58 -8.21
N ILE A 105 -5.64 5.69 -8.92
CA ILE A 105 -4.52 6.63 -9.02
C ILE A 105 -4.97 7.98 -8.45
N PHE A 106 -4.26 8.45 -7.43
CA PHE A 106 -4.60 9.67 -6.72
C PHE A 106 -3.53 10.74 -6.98
N THR A 107 -3.96 11.93 -7.35
CA THR A 107 -3.06 13.05 -7.63
C THR A 107 -3.58 14.29 -6.93
N LEU A 108 -2.71 14.97 -6.20
CA LEU A 108 -3.00 16.28 -5.62
C LEU A 108 -2.75 17.36 -6.68
N SER A 109 -3.52 18.44 -6.62
CA SER A 109 -3.16 19.67 -7.33
C SER A 109 -1.84 20.21 -6.76
N ASP A 110 -1.17 21.04 -7.54
CA ASP A 110 0.10 21.63 -7.09
C ASP A 110 -0.07 22.41 -5.78
N GLN A 111 -1.18 23.13 -5.63
CA GLN A 111 -1.48 23.89 -4.41
C GLN A 111 -1.69 22.98 -3.20
N GLU A 112 -2.48 21.92 -3.36
CA GLU A 112 -2.69 20.92 -2.29
C GLU A 112 -1.40 20.22 -1.93
N PHE A 113 -0.59 19.86 -2.93
CA PHE A 113 0.69 19.22 -2.68
C PHE A 113 1.64 20.13 -1.92
N ASP A 114 1.69 21.42 -2.26
CA ASP A 114 2.51 22.38 -1.52
C ASP A 114 2.11 22.48 -0.05
N GLN A 115 0.81 22.44 0.25
CA GLN A 115 0.32 22.45 1.64
C GLN A 115 0.74 21.17 2.37
N VAL A 116 0.57 20.02 1.77
CA VAL A 116 0.96 18.73 2.35
C VAL A 116 2.47 18.68 2.57
N LYS A 117 3.24 19.13 1.59
CA LYS A 117 4.70 19.17 1.68
C LYS A 117 5.18 20.05 2.85
N ARG A 118 4.60 21.25 3.02
CA ARG A 118 4.91 22.11 4.16
C ARG A 118 4.58 21.46 5.48
N SER A 119 3.44 20.79 5.56
CA SER A 119 3.04 20.07 6.77
C SER A 119 4.03 18.96 7.13
N ILE A 120 4.49 18.21 6.14
CA ILE A 120 5.50 17.16 6.33
C ILE A 120 6.83 17.76 6.81
N GLU A 121 7.32 18.80 6.13
CA GLU A 121 8.60 19.44 6.44
C GLU A 121 8.60 20.09 7.83
N ASN A 122 7.46 20.67 8.25
CA ASN A 122 7.32 21.30 9.56
C ASN A 122 7.21 20.30 10.71
N SER A 123 6.86 19.04 10.44
CA SER A 123 6.71 17.99 11.46
C SER A 123 7.99 17.19 11.70
N LEU A 124 9.02 17.41 10.90
CA LEU A 124 10.29 16.68 11.01
C LEU A 124 11.28 17.34 11.99
#